data_5f185131a0186887b77efeda711826c6
#
_entry.id   5f185131a0186887b77efeda711826c6
#
_cell.length_a   1.000
_cell.length_b   1.000
_cell.length_c   1.000
_cell.angle_alpha   90.00
_cell.angle_beta   90.00
_cell.angle_gamma   90.00
#
_symmetry.space_group_name_H-M   'P 1'
#
loop_
_entity.id
_entity.type
_entity.pdbx_description
1 polymer ?
#
loop_
_entity_poly.entity_id
_entity_poly.type
_entity_poly.pdbx_seq_one_letter_code
_entity_poly.pdbx_strand_id
1 'polypeptide(L)'
;MMTKVEQCRARGVKIGDNVDLVNAEIDYCFGHLITIGNNVTITNSVVLAHDASTHKELGYSKIGCVDIGDNVFIGYGSIILPNVRIGNKVIVGAGTVVSKDIPDNVVVVGPNAKIIGTYDDYMDKNRNRMKECPVSNVLFCDKTEAEWDTLYKEVKVKKGGFDL
;
A
#
# COMPACT_ATOMS: atom_id res chain seq x y z
N MET A 1 -6.70 -11.68 20.75
CA MET A 1 -6.97 -12.00 19.32
C MET A 1 -5.72 -11.62 18.53
N MET A 2 -5.21 -12.48 17.66
CA MET A 2 -4.00 -12.17 16.84
C MET A 2 -4.31 -11.06 15.84
N THR A 3 -3.38 -10.12 15.70
CA THR A 3 -3.42 -9.10 14.64
C THR A 3 -3.26 -9.73 13.27
N LYS A 4 -3.59 -9.01 12.20
CA LYS A 4 -3.40 -9.49 10.82
C LYS A 4 -1.92 -9.79 10.52
N VAL A 5 -1.02 -8.93 11.01
CA VAL A 5 0.43 -9.12 10.86
C VAL A 5 0.90 -10.42 11.54
N GLU A 6 0.47 -10.68 12.77
CA GLU A 6 0.79 -11.92 13.48
C GLU A 6 0.26 -13.16 12.75
N GLN A 7 -0.94 -13.09 12.21
CA GLN A 7 -1.52 -14.18 11.41
C GLN A 7 -0.70 -14.46 10.15
N CYS A 8 -0.22 -13.42 9.46
CA CYS A 8 0.64 -13.56 8.28
C CYS A 8 2.01 -14.13 8.64
N ARG A 9 2.64 -13.64 9.73
CA ARG A 9 3.90 -14.20 10.24
C ARG A 9 3.78 -15.69 10.59
N ALA A 10 2.69 -16.08 11.24
CA ALA A 10 2.42 -17.48 11.57
C ALA A 10 2.26 -18.39 10.32
N ARG A 11 1.99 -17.81 9.16
CA ARG A 11 1.91 -18.49 7.86
C ARG A 11 3.20 -18.37 7.03
N GLY A 12 4.29 -17.90 7.63
CA GLY A 12 5.61 -17.86 7.01
C GLY A 12 5.95 -16.57 6.29
N VAL A 13 5.06 -15.56 6.25
CA VAL A 13 5.38 -14.25 5.69
C VAL A 13 6.43 -13.56 6.56
N LYS A 14 7.52 -13.10 5.95
CA LYS A 14 8.52 -12.28 6.62
C LYS A 14 8.05 -10.84 6.62
N ILE A 15 7.81 -10.27 7.80
CA ILE A 15 7.27 -8.91 7.94
C ILE A 15 8.14 -8.14 8.93
N GLY A 16 8.61 -6.95 8.52
CA GLY A 16 9.36 -6.02 9.33
C GLY A 16 8.53 -5.31 10.40
N ASP A 17 9.01 -4.18 10.86
CA ASP A 17 8.39 -3.36 11.89
C ASP A 17 7.51 -2.25 11.30
N ASN A 18 6.54 -1.78 12.11
CA ASN A 18 5.62 -0.70 11.74
C ASN A 18 4.89 -0.98 10.40
N VAL A 19 4.21 -2.14 10.32
CA VAL A 19 3.48 -2.58 9.14
C VAL A 19 1.98 -2.62 9.42
N ASP A 20 1.20 -1.90 8.60
CA ASP A 20 -0.24 -1.84 8.65
C ASP A 20 -0.87 -2.62 7.48
N LEU A 21 -1.55 -3.71 7.79
CA LEU A 21 -2.31 -4.50 6.82
C LEU A 21 -3.81 -4.22 6.98
N VAL A 22 -4.25 -3.08 6.45
CA VAL A 22 -5.64 -2.62 6.56
C VAL A 22 -6.51 -3.36 5.56
N ASN A 23 -7.24 -4.38 6.00
CA ASN A 23 -8.07 -5.27 5.17
C ASN A 23 -7.31 -5.86 3.96
N ALA A 24 -5.99 -5.93 4.02
CA ALA A 24 -5.18 -6.51 2.95
C ALA A 24 -5.32 -8.02 2.92
N GLU A 25 -5.34 -8.59 1.73
CA GLU A 25 -5.27 -10.03 1.50
C GLU A 25 -3.84 -10.41 1.09
N ILE A 26 -3.16 -11.16 1.94
CA ILE A 26 -1.82 -11.68 1.69
C ILE A 26 -1.93 -13.17 1.44
N ASP A 27 -1.33 -13.66 0.34
CA ASP A 27 -1.40 -15.06 -0.05
C ASP A 27 -1.06 -16.00 1.12
N TYR A 28 -2.09 -16.62 1.68
CA TYR A 28 -1.94 -17.41 2.91
C TYR A 28 -1.37 -18.82 2.65
N CYS A 29 -1.47 -19.30 1.41
CA CYS A 29 -0.95 -20.62 1.04
C CYS A 29 0.57 -20.59 0.81
N PHE A 30 1.08 -19.46 0.32
CA PHE A 30 2.46 -19.28 -0.11
C PHE A 30 3.18 -18.17 0.65
N GLY A 31 2.82 -17.94 1.91
CA GLY A 31 3.40 -16.90 2.76
C GLY A 31 4.92 -16.93 2.87
N HIS A 32 5.53 -18.11 2.82
CA HIS A 32 6.99 -18.28 2.82
C HIS A 32 7.70 -17.63 1.62
N LEU A 33 6.98 -17.29 0.55
CA LEU A 33 7.49 -16.60 -0.63
C LEU A 33 7.32 -15.08 -0.57
N ILE A 34 6.78 -14.55 0.54
CA ILE A 34 6.47 -13.12 0.68
C ILE A 34 7.33 -12.50 1.76
N THR A 35 8.00 -11.40 1.40
CA THR A 35 8.74 -10.53 2.32
C THR A 35 8.16 -9.12 2.27
N ILE A 36 7.90 -8.52 3.43
CA ILE A 36 7.43 -7.14 3.59
C ILE A 36 8.40 -6.44 4.54
N GLY A 37 8.98 -5.33 4.11
CA GLY A 37 9.93 -4.53 4.88
C GLY A 37 9.30 -3.74 6.02
N ASN A 38 9.98 -2.66 6.42
CA ASN A 38 9.57 -1.80 7.53
C ASN A 38 8.76 -0.58 7.03
N ASN A 39 7.91 -0.02 7.88
CA ASN A 39 7.10 1.17 7.56
C ASN A 39 6.27 0.97 6.29
N VAL A 40 5.55 -0.14 6.20
CA VAL A 40 4.74 -0.49 5.04
C VAL A 40 3.26 -0.43 5.39
N THR A 41 2.48 0.24 4.56
CA THR A 41 1.02 0.25 4.66
C THR A 41 0.41 -0.36 3.40
N ILE A 42 -0.45 -1.36 3.57
CA ILE A 42 -1.20 -2.01 2.49
C ILE A 42 -2.69 -1.89 2.79
N THR A 43 -3.42 -1.16 1.95
CA THR A 43 -4.84 -0.88 2.16
C THR A 43 -5.73 -1.66 1.19
N ASN A 44 -6.55 -2.57 1.71
CA ASN A 44 -7.59 -3.31 0.96
C ASN A 44 -7.10 -3.82 -0.40
N SER A 45 -5.90 -4.35 -0.44
CA SER A 45 -5.17 -4.79 -1.64
C SER A 45 -4.79 -6.25 -1.52
N VAL A 46 -4.41 -6.86 -2.64
CA VAL A 46 -4.07 -8.30 -2.72
C VAL A 46 -2.61 -8.47 -3.08
N VAL A 47 -1.90 -9.33 -2.34
CA VAL A 47 -0.52 -9.75 -2.63
C VAL A 47 -0.52 -11.25 -2.91
N LEU A 48 -0.20 -11.62 -4.15
CA LEU A 48 -0.22 -12.99 -4.64
C LEU A 48 1.19 -13.51 -4.84
N ALA A 49 1.48 -14.69 -4.33
CA ALA A 49 2.72 -15.43 -4.57
C ALA A 49 2.48 -16.69 -5.44
N HIS A 50 1.25 -16.91 -5.89
CA HIS A 50 0.92 -18.01 -6.81
C HIS A 50 -0.12 -17.60 -7.87
N ASP A 51 -0.16 -18.40 -8.93
CA ASP A 51 -1.13 -18.30 -10.02
C ASP A 51 -1.54 -19.72 -10.46
N ALA A 52 -2.79 -20.06 -10.20
CA ALA A 52 -3.33 -21.39 -10.50
C ALA A 52 -3.84 -21.54 -11.94
N SER A 53 -3.62 -20.59 -12.84
CA SER A 53 -4.12 -20.61 -14.22
C SER A 53 -3.67 -21.85 -15.02
N THR A 54 -2.51 -22.40 -14.70
CA THR A 54 -1.95 -23.59 -15.35
C THR A 54 -2.34 -24.90 -14.68
N HIS A 55 -2.97 -24.86 -13.51
CA HIS A 55 -3.15 -26.05 -12.67
C HIS A 55 -4.00 -27.13 -13.34
N LYS A 56 -5.10 -26.75 -13.99
CA LYS A 56 -6.01 -27.72 -14.62
C LYS A 56 -5.37 -28.46 -15.80
N GLU A 57 -4.51 -27.77 -16.56
CA GLU A 57 -3.87 -28.33 -17.74
C GLU A 57 -2.58 -29.09 -17.38
N LEU A 58 -1.75 -28.51 -16.52
CA LEU A 58 -0.41 -29.02 -16.24
C LEU A 58 -0.30 -29.76 -14.89
N GLY A 59 -1.33 -29.74 -14.05
CA GLY A 59 -1.29 -30.29 -12.70
C GLY A 59 -0.52 -29.43 -11.68
N TYR A 60 0.00 -28.26 -12.09
CA TYR A 60 0.83 -27.38 -11.27
C TYR A 60 0.40 -25.93 -11.39
N SER A 61 0.47 -25.19 -10.28
CA SER A 61 0.34 -23.73 -10.26
C SER A 61 1.71 -23.08 -10.42
N LYS A 62 1.74 -21.90 -11.03
CA LYS A 62 2.94 -21.06 -11.03
C LYS A 62 3.10 -20.40 -9.66
N ILE A 63 4.33 -20.28 -9.18
CA ILE A 63 4.68 -19.60 -7.94
C ILE A 63 5.80 -18.59 -8.17
N GLY A 64 5.90 -17.56 -7.33
CA GLY A 64 6.96 -16.59 -7.43
C GLY A 64 7.11 -15.78 -6.15
N CYS A 65 8.33 -15.37 -5.83
CA CYS A 65 8.58 -14.54 -4.66
C CYS A 65 7.99 -13.14 -4.85
N VAL A 66 7.55 -12.55 -3.74
CA VAL A 66 7.16 -11.14 -3.68
C VAL A 66 7.96 -10.48 -2.58
N ASP A 67 8.76 -9.47 -2.95
CA ASP A 67 9.57 -8.71 -2.02
C ASP A 67 9.14 -7.25 -2.03
N ILE A 68 8.63 -6.77 -0.89
CA ILE A 68 8.23 -5.37 -0.70
C ILE A 68 9.25 -4.73 0.23
N GLY A 69 9.90 -3.65 -0.23
CA GLY A 69 10.92 -2.91 0.50
C GLY A 69 10.37 -2.06 1.64
N ASP A 70 11.21 -1.15 2.13
CA ASP A 70 10.90 -0.25 3.24
C ASP A 70 10.20 1.04 2.76
N ASN A 71 9.38 1.63 3.64
CA ASN A 71 8.67 2.89 3.38
C ASN A 71 7.79 2.81 2.12
N VAL A 72 6.98 1.76 2.03
CA VAL A 72 6.10 1.51 0.88
C VAL A 72 4.64 1.71 1.28
N PHE A 73 3.90 2.44 0.44
CA PHE A 73 2.46 2.57 0.54
C PHE A 73 1.79 1.88 -0.65
N ILE A 74 0.90 0.93 -0.39
CA ILE A 74 0.09 0.27 -1.41
C ILE A 74 -1.36 0.70 -1.25
N GLY A 75 -1.81 1.51 -2.20
CA GLY A 75 -3.14 2.13 -2.22
C GLY A 75 -4.26 1.12 -2.48
N TYR A 76 -5.44 1.50 -2.06
CA TYR A 76 -6.66 0.70 -2.07
C TYR A 76 -6.91 -0.01 -3.41
N GLY A 77 -7.24 -1.30 -3.33
CA GLY A 77 -7.65 -2.10 -4.50
C GLY A 77 -6.51 -2.45 -5.45
N SER A 78 -5.25 -2.32 -5.02
CA SER A 78 -4.10 -2.73 -5.84
C SER A 78 -3.89 -4.24 -5.79
N ILE A 79 -3.25 -4.78 -6.84
CA ILE A 79 -2.94 -6.19 -6.96
C ILE A 79 -1.44 -6.33 -7.25
N ILE A 80 -0.72 -7.03 -6.37
CA ILE A 80 0.69 -7.35 -6.55
C ILE A 80 0.77 -8.81 -7.02
N LEU A 81 1.32 -9.02 -8.22
CA LEU A 81 1.41 -10.34 -8.84
C LEU A 81 2.65 -11.09 -8.37
N PRO A 82 2.68 -12.43 -8.56
CA PRO A 82 3.84 -13.25 -8.23
C PRO A 82 5.09 -12.82 -9.00
N ASN A 83 6.25 -13.06 -8.39
CA ASN A 83 7.56 -12.75 -8.97
C ASN A 83 7.81 -11.25 -9.21
N VAL A 84 7.43 -10.42 -8.23
CA VAL A 84 7.60 -8.97 -8.25
C VAL A 84 8.41 -8.51 -7.06
N ARG A 85 9.36 -7.61 -7.31
CA ARG A 85 10.03 -6.83 -6.28
C ARG A 85 9.56 -5.37 -6.34
N ILE A 86 9.14 -4.84 -5.19
CA ILE A 86 8.86 -3.41 -4.99
C ILE A 86 10.00 -2.84 -4.15
N GLY A 87 10.69 -1.83 -4.67
CA GLY A 87 11.81 -1.17 -4.00
C GLY A 87 11.40 -0.37 -2.77
N ASN A 88 12.35 0.40 -2.23
CA ASN A 88 12.13 1.26 -1.07
C ASN A 88 11.55 2.61 -1.48
N LYS A 89 10.84 3.29 -0.57
CA LYS A 89 10.21 4.60 -0.84
C LYS A 89 9.34 4.55 -2.11
N VAL A 90 8.36 3.66 -2.13
CA VAL A 90 7.45 3.50 -3.26
C VAL A 90 6.02 3.80 -2.84
N ILE A 91 5.31 4.56 -3.67
CA ILE A 91 3.86 4.70 -3.58
C ILE A 91 3.22 3.99 -4.77
N VAL A 92 2.42 2.99 -4.47
CA VAL A 92 1.53 2.33 -5.43
C VAL A 92 0.15 2.96 -5.29
N GLY A 93 -0.28 3.71 -6.30
CA GLY A 93 -1.60 4.35 -6.31
C GLY A 93 -2.74 3.34 -6.32
N ALA A 94 -3.91 3.76 -5.86
CA ALA A 94 -5.09 2.91 -5.78
C ALA A 94 -5.44 2.26 -7.11
N GLY A 95 -5.89 0.99 -7.09
CA GLY A 95 -6.31 0.25 -8.28
C GLY A 95 -5.16 -0.15 -9.23
N THR A 96 -3.92 -0.09 -8.76
CA THR A 96 -2.75 -0.42 -9.59
C THR A 96 -2.52 -1.94 -9.63
N VAL A 97 -2.20 -2.47 -10.81
CA VAL A 97 -1.73 -3.85 -10.98
C VAL A 97 -0.22 -3.84 -11.19
N VAL A 98 0.51 -4.42 -10.24
CA VAL A 98 1.98 -4.52 -10.31
C VAL A 98 2.35 -5.91 -10.82
N SER A 99 2.84 -5.97 -12.06
CA SER A 99 3.22 -7.20 -12.75
C SER A 99 4.70 -7.29 -13.11
N LYS A 100 5.48 -6.27 -12.73
CA LYS A 100 6.93 -6.16 -12.95
C LYS A 100 7.57 -5.46 -11.77
N ASP A 101 8.87 -5.61 -11.63
CA ASP A 101 9.66 -4.95 -10.59
C ASP A 101 9.49 -3.42 -10.62
N ILE A 102 9.38 -2.84 -9.44
CA ILE A 102 9.29 -1.41 -9.23
C ILE A 102 10.59 -0.96 -8.56
N PRO A 103 11.32 -0.01 -9.15
CA PRO A 103 12.56 0.52 -8.55
C PRO A 103 12.29 1.36 -7.31
N ASP A 104 13.34 1.71 -6.59
CA ASP A 104 13.30 2.61 -5.43
C ASP A 104 12.85 4.03 -5.83
N ASN A 105 12.27 4.74 -4.87
CA ASN A 105 11.98 6.18 -4.94
C ASN A 105 11.03 6.59 -6.08
N VAL A 106 9.94 5.84 -6.29
CA VAL A 106 8.97 6.15 -7.35
C VAL A 106 7.51 6.14 -6.86
N VAL A 107 6.67 6.81 -7.64
CA VAL A 107 5.21 6.73 -7.56
C VAL A 107 4.71 6.05 -8.82
N VAL A 108 3.93 4.98 -8.66
CA VAL A 108 3.35 4.21 -9.78
C VAL A 108 1.83 4.18 -9.71
N VAL A 109 1.18 4.16 -10.88
CA VAL A 109 -0.28 4.09 -11.00
C VAL A 109 -0.71 3.25 -12.20
N GLY A 110 -1.93 2.74 -12.14
CA GLY A 110 -2.66 2.12 -13.25
C GLY A 110 -2.49 0.61 -13.39
N PRO A 111 -3.38 -0.03 -14.18
CA PRO A 111 -3.24 -1.42 -14.56
C PRO A 111 -2.05 -1.54 -15.51
N ASN A 112 -1.03 -2.32 -15.11
CA ASN A 112 0.39 -2.24 -15.51
C ASN A 112 1.03 -0.97 -14.93
N ALA A 113 1.48 -1.05 -13.70
CA ALA A 113 2.08 0.02 -12.92
C ALA A 113 3.04 0.89 -13.76
N LYS A 114 2.65 2.16 -13.96
CA LYS A 114 3.44 3.15 -14.70
C LYS A 114 4.03 4.15 -13.74
N ILE A 115 5.31 4.41 -13.83
CA ILE A 115 5.98 5.46 -13.05
C ILE A 115 5.46 6.82 -13.52
N ILE A 116 4.99 7.64 -12.56
CA ILE A 116 4.47 9.00 -12.82
C ILE A 116 5.30 10.09 -12.15
N GLY A 117 6.27 9.73 -11.33
CA GLY A 117 7.16 10.65 -10.63
C GLY A 117 7.99 9.95 -9.56
N THR A 118 8.76 10.73 -8.82
CA THR A 118 9.52 10.24 -7.68
C THR A 118 8.72 10.34 -6.38
N TYR A 119 9.05 9.49 -5.41
CA TYR A 119 8.51 9.57 -4.06
C TYR A 119 8.88 10.91 -3.40
N ASP A 120 10.13 11.36 -3.55
CA ASP A 120 10.61 12.57 -2.92
C ASP A 120 9.89 13.81 -3.47
N ASP A 121 9.71 13.94 -4.79
CA ASP A 121 8.93 15.03 -5.41
C ASP A 121 7.47 15.01 -4.94
N TYR A 122 6.88 13.82 -4.83
CA TYR A 122 5.52 13.67 -4.33
C TYR A 122 5.40 14.18 -2.88
N MET A 123 6.35 13.81 -2.02
CA MET A 123 6.36 14.26 -0.62
C MET A 123 6.60 15.77 -0.51
N ASP A 124 7.52 16.33 -1.28
CA ASP A 124 7.80 17.77 -1.28
C ASP A 124 6.59 18.60 -1.76
N LYS A 125 5.92 18.13 -2.80
CA LYS A 125 4.66 18.73 -3.27
C LYS A 125 3.60 18.74 -2.16
N ASN A 126 3.45 17.63 -1.43
CA ASN A 126 2.47 17.57 -0.35
C ASN A 126 2.87 18.41 0.86
N ARG A 127 4.15 18.46 1.25
CA ARG A 127 4.65 19.38 2.29
C ARG A 127 4.34 20.85 1.96
N ASN A 128 4.48 21.23 0.69
CA ASN A 128 4.13 22.60 0.27
C ASN A 128 2.62 22.82 0.30
N ARG A 129 1.82 21.86 -0.10
CA ARG A 129 0.35 21.94 0.00
C ARG A 129 -0.13 22.07 1.46
N MET A 130 0.53 21.44 2.42
CA MET A 130 0.18 21.57 3.84
C MET A 130 0.29 23.01 4.36
N LYS A 131 1.10 23.86 3.74
CA LYS A 131 1.19 25.29 4.09
C LYS A 131 -0.01 26.12 3.62
N GLU A 132 -0.76 25.62 2.65
CA GLU A 132 -1.83 26.36 1.98
C GLU A 132 -3.22 25.74 2.20
N CYS A 133 -3.26 24.48 2.60
CA CYS A 133 -4.48 23.74 2.86
C CYS A 133 -4.74 23.57 4.36
N PRO A 134 -5.99 23.34 4.78
CA PRO A 134 -6.28 23.03 6.18
C PRO A 134 -5.56 21.75 6.62
N VAL A 135 -5.03 21.80 7.86
CA VAL A 135 -4.39 20.65 8.52
C VAL A 135 -5.09 20.45 9.85
N SER A 136 -5.70 19.26 10.02
CA SER A 136 -6.31 18.87 11.27
C SER A 136 -5.32 18.07 12.13
N ASN A 137 -5.15 18.47 13.37
CA ASN A 137 -4.32 17.78 14.36
C ASN A 137 -5.16 16.95 15.36
N VAL A 138 -6.43 16.76 15.09
CA VAL A 138 -7.34 15.94 15.88
C VAL A 138 -7.61 14.65 15.09
N LEU A 139 -7.44 13.50 15.74
CA LEU A 139 -7.75 12.19 15.13
C LEU A 139 -9.21 12.16 14.65
N PHE A 140 -9.47 11.51 13.54
CA PHE A 140 -10.79 11.45 12.92
C PHE A 140 -11.87 10.92 13.88
N CYS A 141 -11.53 9.97 14.78
CA CYS A 141 -12.45 9.41 15.76
C CYS A 141 -12.75 10.34 16.94
N ASP A 142 -11.93 11.36 17.16
CA ASP A 142 -12.03 12.29 18.29
C ASP A 142 -12.64 13.64 17.91
N LYS A 143 -12.93 13.85 16.61
CA LYS A 143 -13.52 15.09 16.12
C LYS A 143 -14.99 15.22 16.51
N THR A 144 -15.34 16.40 17.02
CA THR A 144 -16.75 16.81 17.20
C THR A 144 -17.41 17.15 15.86
N GLU A 145 -18.74 17.17 15.83
CA GLU A 145 -19.52 17.59 14.65
C GLU A 145 -19.15 19.01 14.18
N ALA A 146 -18.89 19.94 15.11
CA ALA A 146 -18.50 21.31 14.79
C ALA A 146 -17.12 21.38 14.11
N GLU A 147 -16.16 20.54 14.53
CA GLU A 147 -14.84 20.41 13.91
C GLU A 147 -14.96 19.80 12.52
N TRP A 148 -15.82 18.78 12.33
CA TRP A 148 -16.11 18.21 11.01
C TRP A 148 -16.74 19.24 10.07
N ASP A 149 -17.72 20.04 10.54
CA ASP A 149 -18.35 21.10 9.74
C ASP A 149 -17.36 22.17 9.31
N THR A 150 -16.46 22.55 10.20
CA THR A 150 -15.41 23.53 9.91
C THR A 150 -14.43 22.99 8.87
N LEU A 151 -13.90 21.79 9.10
CA LEU A 151 -12.96 21.11 8.20
C LEU A 151 -13.59 20.88 6.81
N TYR A 152 -14.85 20.47 6.75
CA TYR A 152 -15.58 20.29 5.49
C TYR A 152 -15.61 21.59 4.65
N LYS A 153 -15.95 22.72 5.27
CA LYS A 153 -16.01 24.03 4.58
C LYS A 153 -14.66 24.44 4.04
N GLU A 154 -13.62 24.26 4.84
CA GLU A 154 -12.25 24.63 4.47
C GLU A 154 -11.71 23.72 3.35
N VAL A 155 -11.87 22.40 3.47
CA VAL A 155 -11.45 21.41 2.47
C VAL A 155 -12.16 21.62 1.14
N LYS A 156 -13.46 21.99 1.17
CA LYS A 156 -14.25 22.30 -0.03
C LYS A 156 -13.70 23.52 -0.77
N VAL A 157 -13.32 24.56 -0.07
CA VAL A 157 -12.75 25.80 -0.66
C VAL A 157 -11.35 25.55 -1.21
N LYS A 158 -10.50 24.88 -0.45
CA LYS A 158 -9.09 24.59 -0.79
C LYS A 158 -8.90 23.37 -1.69
N LYS A 159 -9.98 22.63 -1.99
CA LYS A 159 -9.97 21.38 -2.77
C LYS A 159 -9.00 20.33 -2.22
N GLY A 160 -8.97 20.18 -0.93
CA GLY A 160 -8.16 19.23 -0.20
C GLY A 160 -7.69 19.74 1.15
N GLY A 161 -7.16 18.84 1.96
CA GLY A 161 -6.62 19.09 3.28
C GLY A 161 -5.79 17.92 3.76
N PHE A 162 -5.28 18.01 4.98
CA PHE A 162 -4.51 16.96 5.63
C PHE A 162 -5.10 16.68 7.02
N ASP A 163 -5.08 15.43 7.41
CA ASP A 163 -5.59 14.96 8.69
C ASP A 163 -4.55 14.06 9.38
N LEU A 164 -4.62 13.99 10.73
CA LEU A 164 -3.70 13.21 11.55
C LEU A 164 -4.02 11.71 11.43
#